data_610d0682c00ef2a810b7a535a8d301ce
#
_entry.id   610d0682c00ef2a810b7a535a8d301ce
#
_cell.length_a   1.000
_cell.length_b   1.000
_cell.length_c   1.000
_cell.angle_alpha   90.00
_cell.angle_beta   90.00
_cell.angle_gamma   90.00
#
_symmetry.space_group_name_H-M   'P 1'
#
loop_
_entity.id
_entity.type
_entity.pdbx_description
1 polymer ?
#
loop_
_entity_poly.entity_id
_entity_poly.type
_entity_poly.pdbx_seq_one_letter_code
_entity_poly.pdbx_strand_id
1 'polypeptide(L)'
;MLFAQRLARVRDEMRSQGVDALVVSVGFDLPFLVGYHAMPLERLTALVVTPECATLVVPRLEAPRVEHHPTVFDLVAWNETDDPVAITAGLIGAAQNVAIGDQMWARFLVELLKHLGGRQFVRSVDVVGPLRIQKDAAEIEALVAAGAAADRVAAQLQSGAIPLVGRTEAQVSADISARLLAEGHDVVNFAIVASGENAASPHHHAGARVIRHGDIVLCDFGGTMNGYCSDITRCVHIGEPPPDVARAWSDLRRAQEAGVMAGRVGATCESVDSASRQVLTEAGWGEFFIHRTGHGIGMEAHEEPYMVSGNHLPIAPGHAFSVEPGIYVAGKWGMRLEDIVVATANGPLRMNTTPRELVVL
;
A
#
# COMPACT_ATOMS: atom_id res chain seq x y z
N MET A 1 2.65 20.79 14.22
CA MET A 1 4.08 20.36 14.34
C MET A 1 4.45 19.32 13.27
N LEU A 2 3.67 18.27 13.06
CA LEU A 2 3.98 17.16 12.13
C LEU A 2 4.26 17.62 10.68
N PHE A 3 3.34 18.35 10.07
CA PHE A 3 3.50 18.79 8.66
C PHE A 3 4.67 19.75 8.46
N ALA A 4 4.94 20.64 9.42
CA ALA A 4 6.12 21.49 9.36
C ALA A 4 7.43 20.69 9.35
N GLN A 5 7.51 19.63 10.17
CA GLN A 5 8.67 18.74 10.19
C GLN A 5 8.80 17.93 8.89
N ARG A 6 7.69 17.43 8.33
CA ARG A 6 7.69 16.71 7.05
C ARG A 6 8.13 17.62 5.90
N LEU A 7 7.62 18.84 5.82
CA LEU A 7 8.04 19.82 4.82
C LEU A 7 9.51 20.24 4.97
N ALA A 8 10.01 20.36 6.20
CA ALA A 8 11.43 20.63 6.42
C ALA A 8 12.31 19.47 5.89
N ARG A 9 11.97 18.22 6.21
CA ARG A 9 12.67 17.03 5.70
C ARG A 9 12.60 16.92 4.17
N VAL A 10 11.44 17.24 3.57
CA VAL A 10 11.28 17.28 2.11
C VAL A 10 12.24 18.30 1.49
N ARG A 11 12.37 19.50 2.08
CA ARG A 11 13.33 20.52 1.60
C ARG A 11 14.77 20.06 1.76
N ASP A 12 15.10 19.32 2.81
CA ASP A 12 16.42 18.72 2.98
C ASP A 12 16.70 17.70 1.87
N GLU A 13 15.72 16.85 1.56
CA GLU A 13 15.84 15.87 0.48
C GLU A 13 15.91 16.53 -0.90
N MET A 14 15.06 17.52 -1.18
CA MET A 14 15.14 18.33 -2.41
C MET A 14 16.55 18.90 -2.58
N ARG A 15 17.12 19.46 -1.51
CA ARG A 15 18.48 20.04 -1.53
C ARG A 15 19.56 19.00 -1.81
N SER A 16 19.43 17.80 -1.20
CA SER A 16 20.38 16.71 -1.39
C SER A 16 20.41 16.19 -2.82
N GLN A 17 19.27 16.26 -3.52
CA GLN A 17 19.09 15.76 -4.87
C GLN A 17 19.16 16.86 -5.94
N GLY A 18 19.38 18.13 -5.55
CA GLY A 18 19.42 19.25 -6.48
C GLY A 18 18.08 19.56 -7.14
N VAL A 19 16.97 19.28 -6.43
CA VAL A 19 15.59 19.61 -6.84
C VAL A 19 15.24 20.99 -6.33
N ASP A 20 14.84 21.89 -7.25
CA ASP A 20 14.54 23.29 -6.91
C ASP A 20 13.08 23.51 -6.51
N ALA A 21 12.16 22.70 -7.05
CA ALA A 21 10.75 22.74 -6.69
C ALA A 21 10.12 21.34 -6.73
N LEU A 22 9.17 21.10 -5.83
CA LEU A 22 8.34 19.91 -5.80
C LEU A 22 6.88 20.32 -6.04
N VAL A 23 6.20 19.61 -6.93
CA VAL A 23 4.77 19.77 -7.20
C VAL A 23 4.07 18.44 -6.99
N VAL A 24 3.28 18.34 -5.95
CA VAL A 24 2.42 17.18 -5.70
C VAL A 24 0.95 17.57 -5.88
N SER A 25 0.15 16.66 -6.39
CA SER A 25 -1.27 16.83 -6.66
C SER A 25 -2.08 15.79 -5.89
N VAL A 26 -3.15 15.28 -6.51
CA VAL A 26 -3.91 14.14 -5.94
C VAL A 26 -2.98 12.96 -5.65
N GLY A 27 -3.38 12.12 -4.71
CA GLY A 27 -2.57 10.99 -4.25
C GLY A 27 -2.16 11.16 -2.79
N PHE A 28 -1.26 10.33 -2.33
CA PHE A 28 -0.96 10.21 -0.90
C PHE A 28 0.17 11.14 -0.42
N ASP A 29 0.99 11.69 -1.31
CA ASP A 29 2.01 12.68 -0.95
C ASP A 29 1.38 13.96 -0.39
N LEU A 30 0.23 14.37 -0.94
CA LEU A 30 -0.46 15.58 -0.50
C LEU A 30 -0.95 15.47 0.97
N PRO A 31 -1.75 14.45 1.36
CA PRO A 31 -2.14 14.29 2.76
C PRO A 31 -0.95 13.99 3.68
N PHE A 32 0.10 13.33 3.21
CA PHE A 32 1.32 13.15 3.97
C PHE A 32 1.98 14.48 4.34
N LEU A 33 2.01 15.44 3.42
CA LEU A 33 2.70 16.71 3.59
C LEU A 33 1.87 17.79 4.27
N VAL A 34 0.55 17.84 4.03
CA VAL A 34 -0.33 18.94 4.49
C VAL A 34 -1.67 18.47 5.08
N GLY A 35 -1.92 17.17 5.19
CA GLY A 35 -3.15 16.61 5.78
C GLY A 35 -4.39 16.68 4.89
N TYR A 36 -4.29 17.20 3.69
CA TYR A 36 -5.43 17.40 2.80
C TYR A 36 -5.55 16.29 1.76
N HIS A 37 -6.69 15.59 1.78
CA HIS A 37 -7.07 14.61 0.78
C HIS A 37 -7.85 15.27 -0.36
N ALA A 38 -7.17 15.58 -1.46
CA ALA A 38 -7.81 16.12 -2.65
C ALA A 38 -8.55 15.03 -3.43
N MET A 39 -9.76 15.35 -3.90
CA MET A 39 -10.47 14.47 -4.82
C MET A 39 -9.81 14.48 -6.21
N PRO A 40 -9.69 13.31 -6.88
CA PRO A 40 -9.15 13.23 -8.24
C PRO A 40 -10.20 13.69 -9.25
N LEU A 41 -10.28 15.01 -9.46
CA LEU A 41 -11.22 15.69 -10.34
C LEU A 41 -10.49 16.44 -11.48
N GLU A 42 -11.29 16.96 -12.42
CA GLU A 42 -10.83 17.80 -13.52
C GLU A 42 -10.33 19.17 -13.08
N ARG A 43 -10.46 19.55 -11.83
CA ARG A 43 -9.97 20.77 -11.21
C ARG A 43 -8.62 20.52 -10.55
N LEU A 44 -7.61 21.29 -10.94
CA LEU A 44 -6.27 21.12 -10.37
C LEU A 44 -6.24 21.51 -8.90
N THR A 45 -5.77 20.57 -8.08
CA THR A 45 -5.21 20.83 -6.74
C THR A 45 -3.73 20.50 -6.79
N ALA A 46 -2.87 21.41 -6.34
CA ALA A 46 -1.42 21.20 -6.34
C ALA A 46 -0.75 21.89 -5.15
N LEU A 47 0.09 21.16 -4.42
CA LEU A 47 1.02 21.72 -3.46
C LEU A 47 2.35 21.99 -4.18
N VAL A 48 2.79 23.22 -4.20
CA VAL A 48 4.11 23.63 -4.67
C VAL A 48 5.01 23.87 -3.46
N VAL A 49 6.12 23.15 -3.38
CA VAL A 49 7.13 23.32 -2.33
C VAL A 49 8.42 23.83 -2.98
N THR A 50 8.93 24.94 -2.46
CA THR A 50 10.24 25.50 -2.82
C THR A 50 11.14 25.51 -1.58
N PRO A 51 12.44 25.88 -1.70
CA PRO A 51 13.29 26.06 -0.52
C PRO A 51 12.72 27.03 0.52
N GLU A 52 11.97 28.07 0.09
CA GLU A 52 11.50 29.16 0.92
C GLU A 52 10.07 28.95 1.43
N CYS A 53 9.18 28.40 0.59
CA CYS A 53 7.76 28.35 0.89
C CYS A 53 7.10 27.00 0.50
N ALA A 54 5.88 26.81 0.95
CA ALA A 54 4.97 25.78 0.46
C ALA A 54 3.61 26.45 0.23
N THR A 55 3.00 26.23 -0.94
CA THR A 55 1.72 26.86 -1.31
C THR A 55 0.78 25.81 -1.89
N LEU A 56 -0.38 25.64 -1.26
CA LEU A 56 -1.44 24.80 -1.76
C LEU A 56 -2.39 25.60 -2.66
N VAL A 57 -2.39 25.26 -3.93
CA VAL A 57 -3.33 25.76 -4.95
C VAL A 57 -4.53 24.85 -4.98
N VAL A 58 -5.74 25.38 -4.72
CA VAL A 58 -6.95 24.57 -4.57
C VAL A 58 -8.16 25.29 -5.18
N PRO A 59 -9.13 24.57 -5.78
CA PRO A 59 -10.38 25.21 -6.21
C PRO A 59 -11.06 25.94 -5.04
N ARG A 60 -11.61 27.13 -5.28
CA ARG A 60 -12.30 27.91 -4.24
C ARG A 60 -13.42 27.13 -3.56
N LEU A 61 -14.11 26.26 -4.32
CA LEU A 61 -15.19 25.43 -3.78
C LEU A 61 -14.67 24.35 -2.81
N GLU A 62 -13.41 23.94 -2.92
CA GLU A 62 -12.76 22.94 -2.06
C GLU A 62 -11.97 23.59 -0.89
N ALA A 63 -11.62 24.86 -1.00
CA ALA A 63 -10.82 25.58 -0.01
C ALA A 63 -11.39 25.48 1.43
N PRO A 64 -12.72 25.49 1.69
CA PRO A 64 -13.26 25.31 3.02
C PRO A 64 -13.00 23.94 3.66
N ARG A 65 -12.60 22.92 2.87
CA ARG A 65 -12.27 21.57 3.35
C ARG A 65 -10.81 21.44 3.79
N VAL A 66 -9.98 22.44 3.47
CA VAL A 66 -8.56 22.46 3.83
C VAL A 66 -8.41 22.92 5.28
N GLU A 67 -7.86 22.08 6.15
CA GLU A 67 -7.37 22.53 7.46
C GLU A 67 -6.10 23.35 7.26
N HIS A 68 -6.27 24.66 7.15
CA HIS A 68 -5.17 25.56 6.82
C HIS A 68 -4.28 25.82 8.04
N HIS A 69 -3.00 25.53 7.88
CA HIS A 69 -1.94 25.81 8.86
C HIS A 69 -1.04 26.96 8.35
N PRO A 70 -1.36 28.23 8.64
CA PRO A 70 -0.69 29.40 8.02
C PRO A 70 0.82 29.51 8.27
N THR A 71 1.33 28.83 9.31
CA THR A 71 2.77 28.76 9.60
C THR A 71 3.48 27.62 8.88
N VAL A 72 2.74 26.80 8.12
CA VAL A 72 3.24 25.60 7.47
C VAL A 72 3.19 25.74 5.95
N PHE A 73 2.05 26.21 5.42
CA PHE A 73 1.85 26.45 4.00
C PHE A 73 0.86 27.59 3.75
N ASP A 74 1.01 28.26 2.62
CA ASP A 74 0.08 29.25 2.12
C ASP A 74 -1.05 28.58 1.33
N LEU A 75 -2.24 29.22 1.28
CA LEU A 75 -3.40 28.74 0.57
C LEU A 75 -3.79 29.71 -0.54
N VAL A 76 -3.78 29.24 -1.79
CA VAL A 76 -4.26 29.98 -2.97
C VAL A 76 -5.51 29.32 -3.51
N ALA A 77 -6.66 29.93 -3.27
CA ALA A 77 -7.95 29.47 -3.78
C ALA A 77 -8.24 30.12 -5.15
N TRP A 78 -8.38 29.32 -6.22
CA TRP A 78 -8.67 29.79 -7.57
C TRP A 78 -10.16 29.66 -7.94
N ASN A 79 -10.66 30.58 -8.77
CA ASN A 79 -12.04 30.59 -9.26
C ASN A 79 -12.16 29.86 -10.61
N GLU A 80 -13.38 29.48 -11.01
CA GLU A 80 -13.64 28.76 -12.28
C GLU A 80 -13.16 29.52 -13.54
N THR A 81 -12.89 30.82 -13.44
CA THR A 81 -12.38 31.67 -14.54
C THR A 81 -10.86 31.85 -14.49
N ASP A 82 -10.20 31.37 -13.46
CA ASP A 82 -8.74 31.47 -13.30
C ASP A 82 -8.04 30.29 -14.00
N ASP A 83 -6.77 30.46 -14.31
CA ASP A 83 -5.92 29.38 -14.81
C ASP A 83 -5.04 28.82 -13.68
N PRO A 84 -5.45 27.69 -13.06
CA PRO A 84 -4.71 27.12 -11.96
C PRO A 84 -3.34 26.54 -12.37
N VAL A 85 -3.18 26.19 -13.65
CA VAL A 85 -1.90 25.70 -14.16
C VAL A 85 -0.91 26.84 -14.28
N ALA A 86 -1.35 28.01 -14.78
CA ALA A 86 -0.52 29.23 -14.84
C ALA A 86 -0.16 29.71 -13.42
N ILE A 87 -1.10 29.66 -12.46
CA ILE A 87 -0.84 29.96 -11.02
C ILE A 87 0.25 29.02 -10.48
N THR A 88 0.11 27.72 -10.70
CA THR A 88 1.09 26.71 -10.26
C THR A 88 2.46 26.94 -10.90
N ALA A 89 2.52 27.21 -12.20
CA ALA A 89 3.75 27.52 -12.90
C ALA A 89 4.43 28.80 -12.37
N GLY A 90 3.63 29.82 -12.03
CA GLY A 90 4.12 31.05 -11.41
C GLY A 90 4.77 30.82 -10.04
N LEU A 91 4.23 29.90 -9.23
CA LEU A 91 4.79 29.51 -7.92
C LEU A 91 6.09 28.73 -8.05
N ILE A 92 6.23 27.89 -9.08
CA ILE A 92 7.48 27.19 -9.41
C ILE A 92 8.59 28.18 -9.77
N GLY A 93 8.22 29.33 -10.34
CA GLY A 93 9.13 30.44 -10.60
C GLY A 93 10.30 30.09 -11.54
N ALA A 94 11.52 30.35 -11.09
CA ALA A 94 12.75 30.13 -11.89
C ALA A 94 13.38 28.75 -11.68
N ALA A 95 12.77 27.85 -10.92
CA ALA A 95 13.27 26.49 -10.65
C ALA A 95 13.61 25.76 -11.95
N GLN A 96 14.77 25.11 -12.01
CA GLN A 96 15.24 24.39 -13.20
C GLN A 96 15.00 22.89 -13.10
N ASN A 97 15.12 22.32 -11.90
CA ASN A 97 14.88 20.89 -11.62
C ASN A 97 13.59 20.78 -10.81
N VAL A 98 12.54 20.21 -11.40
CA VAL A 98 11.21 20.15 -10.80
C VAL A 98 10.79 18.70 -10.59
N ALA A 99 10.51 18.34 -9.33
CA ALA A 99 9.90 17.05 -9.02
C ALA A 99 8.38 17.13 -9.18
N ILE A 100 7.81 16.15 -9.88
CA ILE A 100 6.38 16.09 -10.20
C ILE A 100 5.74 14.86 -9.52
N GLY A 101 4.59 15.06 -8.89
CA GLY A 101 3.81 14.02 -8.24
C GLY A 101 3.43 12.89 -9.19
N ASP A 102 3.77 11.67 -8.83
CA ASP A 102 3.56 10.47 -9.65
C ASP A 102 2.08 10.24 -10.02
N GLN A 103 1.15 10.70 -9.18
CA GLN A 103 -0.29 10.57 -9.37
C GLN A 103 -0.93 11.82 -9.98
N MET A 104 -0.15 12.81 -10.39
CA MET A 104 -0.69 13.96 -11.11
C MET A 104 -1.30 13.49 -12.43
N TRP A 105 -2.52 13.95 -12.74
CA TRP A 105 -3.12 13.63 -14.04
C TRP A 105 -2.30 14.19 -15.18
N ALA A 106 -2.03 13.35 -16.19
CA ALA A 106 -1.24 13.73 -17.36
C ALA A 106 -1.75 15.02 -18.06
N ARG A 107 -3.08 15.29 -18.03
CA ARG A 107 -3.64 16.53 -18.57
C ARG A 107 -3.01 17.77 -17.92
N PHE A 108 -2.87 17.78 -16.60
CA PHE A 108 -2.28 18.92 -15.88
C PHE A 108 -0.78 19.02 -16.12
N LEU A 109 -0.10 17.87 -16.16
CA LEU A 109 1.33 17.83 -16.49
C LEU A 109 1.59 18.39 -17.89
N VAL A 110 0.82 17.97 -18.91
CA VAL A 110 0.97 18.45 -20.30
C VAL A 110 0.76 19.97 -20.40
N GLU A 111 -0.23 20.51 -19.70
CA GLU A 111 -0.46 21.95 -19.65
C GLU A 111 0.67 22.67 -18.89
N LEU A 112 1.13 22.12 -17.75
CA LEU A 112 2.22 22.69 -16.96
C LEU A 112 3.52 22.74 -17.74
N LEU A 113 3.83 21.69 -18.53
CA LEU A 113 5.02 21.65 -19.40
C LEU A 113 5.07 22.76 -20.45
N LYS A 114 3.91 23.29 -20.89
CA LYS A 114 3.88 24.44 -21.80
C LYS A 114 4.42 25.70 -21.14
N HIS A 115 4.21 25.88 -19.83
CA HIS A 115 4.74 27.00 -19.06
C HIS A 115 6.19 26.80 -18.61
N LEU A 116 6.62 25.55 -18.50
CA LEU A 116 7.90 25.17 -17.89
C LEU A 116 8.93 24.67 -18.92
N GLY A 117 8.82 25.06 -20.17
CA GLY A 117 9.71 24.59 -21.23
C GLY A 117 11.21 24.76 -20.92
N GLY A 118 12.02 23.75 -21.30
CA GLY A 118 13.47 23.75 -21.11
C GLY A 118 13.97 23.34 -19.72
N ARG A 119 13.08 22.95 -18.82
CA ARG A 119 13.43 22.48 -17.46
C ARG A 119 13.62 20.97 -17.42
N GLN A 120 14.26 20.49 -16.35
CA GLN A 120 14.37 19.07 -16.06
C GLN A 120 13.26 18.64 -15.09
N PHE A 121 12.76 17.42 -15.30
CA PHE A 121 11.70 16.85 -14.47
C PHE A 121 12.16 15.52 -13.89
N VAL A 122 11.87 15.33 -12.59
CA VAL A 122 12.08 14.08 -11.86
C VAL A 122 10.78 13.69 -11.17
N ARG A 123 10.69 12.48 -10.66
CA ARG A 123 9.50 11.98 -9.96
C ARG A 123 9.47 12.47 -8.51
N SER A 124 8.27 12.74 -7.97
CA SER A 124 8.13 13.11 -6.56
C SER A 124 8.57 11.99 -5.62
N VAL A 125 8.43 10.73 -6.02
CA VAL A 125 8.83 9.57 -5.20
C VAL A 125 10.33 9.60 -4.87
N ASP A 126 11.17 10.18 -5.72
CA ASP A 126 12.59 10.31 -5.45
C ASP A 126 12.86 11.24 -4.25
N VAL A 127 11.97 12.21 -4.00
CA VAL A 127 12.07 13.19 -2.91
C VAL A 127 11.23 12.82 -1.70
N VAL A 128 9.96 12.43 -1.91
CA VAL A 128 9.01 12.15 -0.82
C VAL A 128 9.10 10.69 -0.36
N GLY A 129 9.43 9.79 -1.28
CA GLY A 129 9.51 8.35 -1.03
C GLY A 129 10.42 7.99 0.16
N PRO A 130 11.66 8.49 0.26
CA PRO A 130 12.55 8.22 1.40
C PRO A 130 11.93 8.58 2.76
N LEU A 131 11.05 9.59 2.81
CA LEU A 131 10.36 9.98 4.03
C LEU A 131 9.20 9.03 4.35
N ARG A 132 8.44 8.61 3.32
CA ARG A 132 7.27 7.74 3.47
C ARG A 132 7.66 6.28 3.77
N ILE A 133 8.75 5.80 3.19
CA ILE A 133 9.28 4.45 3.44
C ILE A 133 9.58 4.25 4.92
N GLN A 134 10.16 5.25 5.57
CA GLN A 134 10.57 5.19 6.97
C GLN A 134 9.48 5.74 7.89
N LYS A 135 8.66 4.84 8.44
CA LYS A 135 7.56 5.18 9.36
C LYS A 135 8.10 5.62 10.71
N ASP A 136 7.54 6.68 11.25
CA ASP A 136 7.76 7.09 12.62
C ASP A 136 6.91 6.26 13.61
N ALA A 137 7.05 6.52 14.91
CA ALA A 137 6.35 5.76 15.94
C ALA A 137 4.82 5.88 15.83
N ALA A 138 4.30 7.07 15.51
CA ALA A 138 2.86 7.28 15.38
C ALA A 138 2.29 6.59 14.12
N GLU A 139 3.05 6.57 13.03
CA GLU A 139 2.69 5.84 11.81
C GLU A 139 2.68 4.33 12.05
N ILE A 140 3.65 3.81 12.82
CA ILE A 140 3.67 2.38 13.21
C ILE A 140 2.48 2.05 14.12
N GLU A 141 2.14 2.89 15.08
CA GLU A 141 0.94 2.70 15.93
C GLU A 141 -0.34 2.67 15.10
N ALA A 142 -0.46 3.52 14.07
CA ALA A 142 -1.60 3.51 13.16
C ALA A 142 -1.67 2.21 12.32
N LEU A 143 -0.53 1.73 11.81
CA LEU A 143 -0.46 0.44 11.11
C LEU A 143 -0.82 -0.75 12.02
N VAL A 144 -0.36 -0.75 13.29
CA VAL A 144 -0.74 -1.75 14.29
C VAL A 144 -2.24 -1.75 14.52
N ALA A 145 -2.86 -0.56 14.67
CA ALA A 145 -4.29 -0.45 14.89
C ALA A 145 -5.11 -0.97 13.69
N ALA A 146 -4.72 -0.59 12.46
CA ALA A 146 -5.35 -1.06 11.24
C ALA A 146 -5.18 -2.58 11.05
N GLY A 147 -3.97 -3.11 11.27
CA GLY A 147 -3.68 -4.54 11.22
C GLY A 147 -4.49 -5.35 12.24
N ALA A 148 -4.61 -4.86 13.48
CA ALA A 148 -5.40 -5.52 14.51
C ALA A 148 -6.90 -5.55 14.18
N ALA A 149 -7.43 -4.53 13.49
CA ALA A 149 -8.81 -4.52 13.03
C ALA A 149 -9.02 -5.57 11.91
N ALA A 150 -8.11 -5.68 10.96
CA ALA A 150 -8.13 -6.73 9.93
C ALA A 150 -7.98 -8.13 10.54
N ASP A 151 -7.12 -8.30 11.54
CA ASP A 151 -6.96 -9.56 12.29
C ASP A 151 -8.26 -10.03 12.93
N ARG A 152 -9.09 -9.14 13.48
CA ARG A 152 -10.39 -9.51 14.05
C ARG A 152 -11.35 -10.08 12.99
N VAL A 153 -11.30 -9.52 11.75
CA VAL A 153 -12.08 -10.08 10.63
C VAL A 153 -11.52 -11.44 10.19
N ALA A 154 -10.18 -11.57 10.12
CA ALA A 154 -9.52 -12.83 9.79
C ALA A 154 -9.83 -13.92 10.83
N ALA A 155 -9.90 -13.58 12.12
CA ALA A 155 -10.32 -14.51 13.18
C ALA A 155 -11.79 -14.93 13.01
N GLN A 156 -12.68 -14.04 12.59
CA GLN A 156 -14.08 -14.38 12.26
C GLN A 156 -14.17 -15.32 11.05
N LEU A 157 -13.30 -15.14 10.04
CA LEU A 157 -13.18 -16.09 8.92
C LEU A 157 -12.75 -17.46 9.41
N GLN A 158 -11.66 -17.54 10.17
CA GLN A 158 -11.07 -18.79 10.63
C GLN A 158 -11.96 -19.55 11.65
N SER A 159 -12.77 -18.84 12.41
CA SER A 159 -13.73 -19.47 13.35
C SER A 159 -15.01 -19.95 12.68
N GLY A 160 -15.21 -19.70 11.36
CA GLY A 160 -16.46 -20.01 10.66
C GLY A 160 -17.59 -19.02 10.95
N ALA A 161 -17.35 -17.94 11.67
CA ALA A 161 -18.34 -16.87 11.90
C ALA A 161 -18.71 -16.11 10.61
N ILE A 162 -17.89 -16.24 9.55
CA ILE A 162 -18.23 -15.88 8.19
C ILE A 162 -18.62 -17.16 7.45
N PRO A 163 -19.92 -17.42 7.20
CA PRO A 163 -20.35 -18.62 6.48
C PRO A 163 -19.84 -18.59 5.03
N LEU A 164 -19.26 -19.69 4.55
CA LEU A 164 -18.67 -19.79 3.22
C LEU A 164 -19.48 -20.70 2.28
N VAL A 165 -19.75 -21.92 2.71
CA VAL A 165 -20.40 -22.95 1.87
C VAL A 165 -21.77 -22.51 1.39
N GLY A 166 -22.01 -22.66 0.08
CA GLY A 166 -23.28 -22.30 -0.55
C GLY A 166 -23.43 -20.81 -0.87
N ARG A 167 -22.46 -19.98 -0.47
CA ARG A 167 -22.43 -18.55 -0.83
C ARG A 167 -21.51 -18.32 -2.03
N THR A 168 -21.78 -17.27 -2.77
CA THR A 168 -20.89 -16.84 -3.83
C THR A 168 -19.67 -16.10 -3.25
N GLU A 169 -18.56 -16.09 -3.99
CA GLU A 169 -17.39 -15.30 -3.65
C GLU A 169 -17.75 -13.83 -3.42
N ALA A 170 -18.59 -13.25 -4.28
CA ALA A 170 -19.05 -11.87 -4.14
C ALA A 170 -19.86 -11.63 -2.85
N GLN A 171 -20.68 -12.59 -2.40
CA GLN A 171 -21.41 -12.46 -1.14
C GLN A 171 -20.48 -12.51 0.07
N VAL A 172 -19.44 -13.31 0.02
CA VAL A 172 -18.42 -13.40 1.09
C VAL A 172 -17.55 -12.15 1.10
N SER A 173 -17.12 -11.66 -0.06
CA SER A 173 -16.38 -10.41 -0.20
C SER A 173 -17.14 -9.21 0.38
N ALA A 174 -18.44 -9.12 0.10
CA ALA A 174 -19.30 -8.06 0.67
C ALA A 174 -19.43 -8.18 2.21
N ASP A 175 -19.51 -9.41 2.75
CA ASP A 175 -19.56 -9.65 4.20
C ASP A 175 -18.23 -9.24 4.88
N ILE A 176 -17.08 -9.64 4.32
CA ILE A 176 -15.75 -9.22 4.79
C ILE A 176 -15.64 -7.70 4.77
N SER A 177 -16.06 -7.05 3.68
CA SER A 177 -16.05 -5.59 3.55
C SER A 177 -16.89 -4.90 4.63
N ALA A 178 -18.10 -5.41 4.90
CA ALA A 178 -18.96 -4.87 5.94
C ALA A 178 -18.34 -5.03 7.34
N ARG A 179 -17.65 -6.13 7.59
CA ARG A 179 -16.96 -6.39 8.86
C ARG A 179 -15.73 -5.51 9.04
N LEU A 180 -14.95 -5.25 7.99
CA LEU A 180 -13.83 -4.29 8.04
C LEU A 180 -14.32 -2.90 8.48
N LEU A 181 -15.42 -2.41 7.91
CA LEU A 181 -16.03 -1.15 8.34
C LEU A 181 -16.53 -1.21 9.79
N ALA A 182 -17.14 -2.32 10.20
CA ALA A 182 -17.61 -2.51 11.57
C ALA A 182 -16.47 -2.58 12.60
N GLU A 183 -15.28 -3.04 12.18
CA GLU A 183 -14.08 -3.10 13.01
C GLU A 183 -13.30 -1.76 13.04
N GLY A 184 -13.80 -0.74 12.33
CA GLY A 184 -13.33 0.64 12.43
C GLY A 184 -12.52 1.15 11.24
N HIS A 185 -12.45 0.42 10.13
CA HIS A 185 -11.87 0.98 8.90
C HIS A 185 -12.78 2.07 8.33
N ASP A 186 -12.17 3.16 7.87
CA ASP A 186 -12.88 4.26 7.22
C ASP A 186 -13.28 3.90 5.78
N VAL A 187 -12.41 3.11 5.13
CA VAL A 187 -12.57 2.67 3.73
C VAL A 187 -12.08 1.24 3.59
N VAL A 188 -12.80 0.42 2.82
CA VAL A 188 -12.33 -0.88 2.34
C VAL A 188 -11.58 -0.65 1.03
N ASN A 189 -10.29 -0.97 1.02
CA ASN A 189 -9.47 -0.81 -0.17
C ASN A 189 -9.70 -1.97 -1.15
N PHE A 190 -9.82 -3.19 -0.63
CA PHE A 190 -10.09 -4.40 -1.39
C PHE A 190 -10.58 -5.53 -0.46
N ALA A 191 -11.28 -6.51 -1.06
CA ALA A 191 -11.68 -7.75 -0.41
C ALA A 191 -11.76 -8.85 -1.49
N ILE A 192 -10.62 -9.45 -1.79
CA ILE A 192 -10.51 -10.58 -2.71
C ILE A 192 -11.02 -11.82 -1.99
N VAL A 193 -11.93 -12.53 -2.63
CA VAL A 193 -12.36 -13.87 -2.24
C VAL A 193 -12.29 -14.75 -3.47
N ALA A 194 -11.42 -15.73 -3.44
CA ALA A 194 -11.19 -16.65 -4.54
C ALA A 194 -11.27 -18.10 -4.05
N SER A 195 -12.03 -18.93 -4.71
CA SER A 195 -12.29 -20.31 -4.27
C SER A 195 -11.96 -21.33 -5.36
N GLY A 196 -11.45 -22.50 -4.96
CA GLY A 196 -11.07 -23.57 -5.88
C GLY A 196 -10.15 -23.08 -6.99
N GLU A 197 -10.52 -23.32 -8.24
CA GLU A 197 -9.73 -22.92 -9.43
C GLU A 197 -9.53 -21.41 -9.58
N ASN A 198 -10.46 -20.57 -9.07
CA ASN A 198 -10.33 -19.13 -9.09
C ASN A 198 -9.18 -18.62 -8.22
N ALA A 199 -8.87 -19.34 -7.14
CA ALA A 199 -7.75 -19.00 -6.24
C ALA A 199 -6.39 -19.08 -6.94
N ALA A 200 -6.29 -19.72 -8.11
CA ALA A 200 -5.09 -19.72 -8.94
C ALA A 200 -4.80 -18.37 -9.63
N SER A 201 -5.69 -17.40 -9.51
CA SER A 201 -5.49 -16.02 -10.00
C SER A 201 -5.23 -15.08 -8.82
N PRO A 202 -4.00 -14.54 -8.65
CA PRO A 202 -3.65 -13.71 -7.49
C PRO A 202 -4.56 -12.51 -7.26
N HIS A 203 -5.00 -11.85 -8.32
CA HIS A 203 -5.88 -10.68 -8.29
C HIS A 203 -7.30 -11.00 -8.80
N HIS A 204 -7.83 -12.16 -8.38
CA HIS A 204 -9.19 -12.55 -8.75
C HIS A 204 -10.22 -11.54 -8.25
N HIS A 205 -11.19 -11.22 -9.09
CA HIS A 205 -12.36 -10.45 -8.68
C HIS A 205 -13.48 -11.39 -8.23
N ALA A 206 -13.89 -11.27 -6.97
CA ALA A 206 -14.94 -12.09 -6.39
C ALA A 206 -16.22 -12.07 -7.24
N GLY A 207 -16.65 -13.23 -7.70
CA GLY A 207 -17.72 -13.39 -8.69
C GLY A 207 -18.90 -14.24 -8.20
N ALA A 208 -19.60 -14.80 -9.17
CA ALA A 208 -20.79 -15.63 -8.94
C ALA A 208 -20.47 -17.10 -8.62
N ARG A 209 -19.18 -17.50 -8.60
CA ARG A 209 -18.79 -18.87 -8.21
C ARG A 209 -19.26 -19.14 -6.79
N VAL A 210 -19.97 -20.26 -6.62
CA VAL A 210 -20.46 -20.73 -5.31
C VAL A 210 -19.37 -21.56 -4.65
N ILE A 211 -19.02 -21.24 -3.43
CA ILE A 211 -18.05 -21.96 -2.59
C ILE A 211 -18.64 -23.30 -2.20
N ARG A 212 -17.85 -24.37 -2.36
CA ARG A 212 -18.28 -25.76 -2.19
C ARG A 212 -17.33 -26.53 -1.27
N HIS A 213 -17.80 -27.66 -0.81
CA HIS A 213 -16.97 -28.65 -0.12
C HIS A 213 -15.81 -29.11 -1.03
N GLY A 214 -14.61 -29.18 -0.49
CA GLY A 214 -13.37 -29.48 -1.22
C GLY A 214 -12.64 -28.25 -1.76
N ASP A 215 -13.23 -27.05 -1.69
CA ASP A 215 -12.53 -25.82 -2.10
C ASP A 215 -11.53 -25.36 -1.05
N ILE A 216 -10.35 -24.92 -1.51
CA ILE A 216 -9.57 -23.93 -0.78
C ILE A 216 -10.18 -22.55 -1.08
N VAL A 217 -10.31 -21.73 -0.05
CA VAL A 217 -10.82 -20.36 -0.16
C VAL A 217 -9.73 -19.40 0.32
N LEU A 218 -9.22 -18.63 -0.60
CA LEU A 218 -8.28 -17.53 -0.36
C LEU A 218 -9.10 -16.27 -0.10
N CYS A 219 -8.87 -15.65 1.06
CA CYS A 219 -9.43 -14.36 1.42
C CYS A 219 -8.27 -13.39 1.69
N ASP A 220 -8.19 -12.34 0.88
CA ASP A 220 -7.18 -11.30 0.96
C ASP A 220 -7.90 -9.96 1.00
N PHE A 221 -7.69 -9.22 2.09
CA PHE A 221 -8.48 -8.03 2.36
C PHE A 221 -7.74 -7.01 3.22
N GLY A 222 -8.07 -5.77 2.95
CA GLY A 222 -7.53 -4.65 3.68
C GLY A 222 -8.37 -3.38 3.52
N GLY A 223 -8.11 -2.44 4.38
CA GLY A 223 -8.78 -1.15 4.38
C GLY A 223 -7.91 -0.06 4.97
N THR A 224 -8.39 1.16 4.94
CA THR A 224 -7.74 2.31 5.54
C THR A 224 -8.42 2.65 6.86
N MET A 225 -7.63 2.83 7.92
CA MET A 225 -8.05 3.28 9.24
C MET A 225 -7.14 4.43 9.69
N ASN A 226 -7.73 5.59 10.02
CA ASN A 226 -6.96 6.77 10.42
C ASN A 226 -5.82 7.13 9.44
N GLY A 227 -6.09 6.97 8.14
CA GLY A 227 -5.15 7.29 7.06
C GLY A 227 -4.06 6.24 6.78
N TYR A 228 -4.02 5.10 7.48
CA TYR A 228 -3.07 4.01 7.26
C TYR A 228 -3.75 2.72 6.85
N CYS A 229 -3.11 1.96 5.96
CA CYS A 229 -3.67 0.76 5.39
C CYS A 229 -3.40 -0.47 6.25
N SER A 230 -4.33 -1.41 6.25
CA SER A 230 -4.14 -2.79 6.65
C SER A 230 -4.12 -3.69 5.42
N ASP A 231 -3.47 -4.84 5.57
CA ASP A 231 -3.41 -5.90 4.56
C ASP A 231 -3.23 -7.25 5.23
N ILE A 232 -3.98 -8.27 4.78
CA ILE A 232 -3.87 -9.62 5.31
C ILE A 232 -4.46 -10.64 4.34
N THR A 233 -3.71 -11.71 4.07
CA THR A 233 -4.24 -12.90 3.38
C THR A 233 -4.29 -14.10 4.30
N ARG A 234 -5.44 -14.75 4.35
CA ARG A 234 -5.64 -16.05 5.00
C ARG A 234 -6.40 -16.99 4.09
N CYS A 235 -6.05 -18.27 4.14
CA CYS A 235 -6.80 -19.32 3.47
C CYS A 235 -7.49 -20.23 4.48
N VAL A 236 -8.63 -20.76 4.06
CA VAL A 236 -9.33 -21.86 4.74
C VAL A 236 -9.62 -22.97 3.73
N HIS A 237 -9.74 -24.21 4.18
CA HIS A 237 -10.15 -25.33 3.33
C HIS A 237 -11.51 -25.86 3.79
N ILE A 238 -12.42 -26.07 2.85
CA ILE A 238 -13.77 -26.57 3.13
C ILE A 238 -13.74 -28.10 3.16
N GLY A 239 -13.75 -28.67 4.36
CA GLY A 239 -13.50 -30.10 4.59
C GLY A 239 -12.00 -30.42 4.56
N GLU A 240 -11.65 -31.69 4.71
CA GLU A 240 -10.26 -32.15 4.81
C GLU A 240 -9.48 -31.87 3.51
N PRO A 241 -8.33 -31.18 3.56
CA PRO A 241 -7.54 -30.87 2.37
C PRO A 241 -6.87 -32.13 1.80
N PRO A 242 -6.78 -32.27 0.47
CA PRO A 242 -5.95 -33.29 -0.16
C PRO A 242 -4.48 -33.20 0.31
N PRO A 243 -3.73 -34.33 0.33
CA PRO A 243 -2.35 -34.35 0.85
C PRO A 243 -1.40 -33.40 0.14
N ASP A 244 -1.56 -33.14 -1.17
CA ASP A 244 -0.77 -32.19 -1.93
C ASP A 244 -1.07 -30.74 -1.55
N VAL A 245 -2.33 -30.39 -1.28
CA VAL A 245 -2.75 -29.05 -0.78
C VAL A 245 -2.22 -28.82 0.64
N ALA A 246 -2.35 -29.83 1.52
CA ALA A 246 -1.82 -29.75 2.89
C ALA A 246 -0.29 -29.56 2.90
N ARG A 247 0.43 -30.28 2.03
CA ARG A 247 1.88 -30.15 1.85
C ARG A 247 2.23 -28.75 1.33
N ALA A 248 1.54 -28.31 0.28
CA ALA A 248 1.78 -26.99 -0.30
C ALA A 248 1.60 -25.86 0.74
N TRP A 249 0.56 -25.95 1.59
CA TRP A 249 0.36 -24.99 2.67
C TRP A 249 1.51 -25.02 3.70
N SER A 250 1.97 -26.20 4.09
CA SER A 250 3.10 -26.33 5.01
C SER A 250 4.37 -25.69 4.44
N ASP A 251 4.64 -25.88 3.13
CA ASP A 251 5.78 -25.29 2.44
C ASP A 251 5.62 -23.77 2.31
N LEU A 252 4.42 -23.29 1.98
CA LEU A 252 4.09 -21.87 1.88
C LEU A 252 4.30 -21.16 3.23
N ARG A 253 3.86 -21.77 4.33
CA ARG A 253 4.04 -21.22 5.68
C ARG A 253 5.52 -21.10 6.05
N ARG A 254 6.34 -22.10 5.68
CA ARG A 254 7.81 -22.03 5.87
C ARG A 254 8.44 -20.93 5.02
N ALA A 255 7.96 -20.74 3.81
CA ALA A 255 8.43 -19.68 2.92
C ALA A 255 8.09 -18.28 3.47
N GLN A 256 6.87 -18.10 3.97
CA GLN A 256 6.45 -16.85 4.58
C GLN A 256 7.27 -16.54 5.85
N GLU A 257 7.51 -17.54 6.70
CA GLU A 257 8.35 -17.38 7.88
C GLU A 257 9.80 -17.00 7.51
N ALA A 258 10.38 -17.65 6.49
CA ALA A 258 11.73 -17.34 6.01
C ALA A 258 11.82 -15.89 5.49
N GLY A 259 10.82 -15.43 4.71
CA GLY A 259 10.75 -14.05 4.25
C GLY A 259 10.66 -13.05 5.40
N VAL A 260 9.79 -13.30 6.37
CA VAL A 260 9.68 -12.43 7.56
C VAL A 260 11.02 -12.36 8.31
N MET A 261 11.65 -13.51 8.57
CA MET A 261 12.92 -13.56 9.30
C MET A 261 14.08 -12.92 8.52
N ALA A 262 14.00 -12.82 7.20
CA ALA A 262 14.96 -12.10 6.36
C ALA A 262 14.76 -10.57 6.43
N GLY A 263 13.59 -10.09 6.79
CA GLY A 263 13.20 -8.66 6.83
C GLY A 263 13.86 -7.88 7.99
N ARG A 264 15.16 -8.03 8.19
CA ARG A 264 15.92 -7.38 9.28
C ARG A 264 16.55 -6.10 8.80
N VAL A 265 16.73 -5.16 9.73
CA VAL A 265 17.54 -3.96 9.50
C VAL A 265 18.94 -4.33 8.98
N GLY A 266 19.34 -3.68 7.90
CA GLY A 266 20.60 -3.91 7.21
C GLY A 266 20.58 -5.01 6.13
N ALA A 267 19.56 -5.86 6.10
CA ALA A 267 19.32 -6.76 4.97
C ALA A 267 18.79 -5.99 3.74
N THR A 268 18.85 -6.56 2.53
CA THR A 268 18.28 -5.93 1.34
C THR A 268 16.83 -6.36 1.13
N CYS A 269 16.04 -5.52 0.46
CA CYS A 269 14.66 -5.88 0.07
C CYS A 269 14.62 -7.16 -0.78
N GLU A 270 15.61 -7.35 -1.67
CA GLU A 270 15.80 -8.59 -2.43
C GLU A 270 15.97 -9.82 -1.53
N SER A 271 16.63 -9.70 -0.38
CA SER A 271 16.86 -10.84 0.50
C SER A 271 15.59 -11.42 1.09
N VAL A 272 14.55 -10.61 1.26
CA VAL A 272 13.21 -11.05 1.69
C VAL A 272 12.56 -11.92 0.59
N ASP A 273 12.61 -11.46 -0.66
CA ASP A 273 12.10 -12.24 -1.81
C ASP A 273 12.88 -13.54 -1.98
N SER A 274 14.20 -13.46 -1.95
CA SER A 274 15.07 -14.62 -2.13
C SER A 274 14.83 -15.69 -1.06
N ALA A 275 14.63 -15.30 0.20
CA ALA A 275 14.39 -16.25 1.29
C ALA A 275 13.07 -17.02 1.10
N SER A 276 11.97 -16.33 0.75
CA SER A 276 10.68 -16.97 0.49
C SER A 276 10.74 -17.84 -0.76
N ARG A 277 11.30 -17.32 -1.83
CA ARG A 277 11.39 -17.98 -3.13
C ARG A 277 12.27 -19.22 -3.09
N GLN A 278 13.36 -19.20 -2.35
CA GLN A 278 14.25 -20.36 -2.19
C GLN A 278 13.49 -21.53 -1.55
N VAL A 279 12.76 -21.31 -0.45
CA VAL A 279 11.98 -22.37 0.21
C VAL A 279 10.98 -23.01 -0.75
N LEU A 280 10.24 -22.20 -1.52
CA LEU A 280 9.28 -22.71 -2.49
C LEU A 280 9.94 -23.46 -3.65
N THR A 281 11.10 -22.98 -4.12
CA THR A 281 11.85 -23.65 -5.21
C THR A 281 12.38 -25.00 -4.76
N GLU A 282 12.97 -25.11 -3.58
CA GLU A 282 13.48 -26.36 -3.01
C GLU A 282 12.35 -27.36 -2.73
N ALA A 283 11.14 -26.88 -2.43
CA ALA A 283 9.95 -27.72 -2.25
C ALA A 283 9.27 -28.13 -3.58
N GLY A 284 9.74 -27.62 -4.73
CA GLY A 284 9.20 -27.89 -6.06
C GLY A 284 8.04 -26.99 -6.47
N TRP A 285 7.83 -25.86 -5.77
CA TRP A 285 6.76 -24.90 -6.05
C TRP A 285 7.25 -23.60 -6.74
N GLY A 286 8.55 -23.49 -7.05
CA GLY A 286 9.16 -22.24 -7.52
C GLY A 286 8.51 -21.65 -8.77
N GLU A 287 8.12 -22.48 -9.76
CA GLU A 287 7.43 -22.04 -10.98
C GLU A 287 5.99 -21.54 -10.74
N PHE A 288 5.38 -21.88 -9.61
CA PHE A 288 4.04 -21.48 -9.23
C PHE A 288 4.01 -20.22 -8.34
N PHE A 289 5.17 -19.70 -7.93
CA PHE A 289 5.31 -18.43 -7.24
C PHE A 289 5.65 -17.31 -8.23
N ILE A 290 4.63 -16.69 -8.79
CA ILE A 290 4.69 -15.87 -10.01
C ILE A 290 4.75 -14.35 -9.78
N HIS A 291 4.79 -13.89 -8.52
CA HIS A 291 4.90 -12.47 -8.19
C HIS A 291 6.04 -12.21 -7.20
N ARG A 292 6.29 -10.94 -6.88
CA ARG A 292 7.23 -10.52 -5.82
C ARG A 292 6.73 -10.98 -4.45
N THR A 293 7.63 -11.05 -3.47
CA THR A 293 7.28 -11.50 -2.11
C THR A 293 6.50 -10.46 -1.33
N GLY A 294 6.57 -9.17 -1.72
CA GLY A 294 5.83 -8.15 -1.00
C GLY A 294 6.04 -6.73 -1.52
N HIS A 295 5.38 -5.81 -0.89
CA HIS A 295 5.39 -4.38 -1.17
C HIS A 295 5.41 -3.57 0.12
N GLY A 296 5.88 -2.33 0.06
CA GLY A 296 5.72 -1.38 1.15
C GLY A 296 4.24 -1.06 1.39
N ILE A 297 3.93 -0.68 2.62
CA ILE A 297 2.59 -0.29 3.03
C ILE A 297 2.67 0.90 4.00
N GLY A 298 1.68 1.76 3.94
CA GLY A 298 1.58 2.93 4.80
C GLY A 298 0.26 3.62 4.60
N MET A 299 0.28 4.83 4.08
CA MET A 299 -0.91 5.55 3.64
C MET A 299 -1.47 4.96 2.33
N GLU A 300 -0.61 4.33 1.51
CA GLU A 300 -1.02 3.52 0.37
C GLU A 300 -0.96 2.04 0.72
N ALA A 301 -1.87 1.25 0.15
CA ALA A 301 -1.81 -0.20 0.27
C ALA A 301 -0.53 -0.75 -0.38
N HIS A 302 -0.14 -0.20 -1.54
CA HIS A 302 1.10 -0.53 -2.21
C HIS A 302 1.98 0.72 -2.39
N GLU A 303 3.10 0.76 -1.69
CA GLU A 303 4.12 1.80 -1.85
C GLU A 303 5.53 1.20 -1.81
N GLU A 304 6.57 2.01 -1.98
CA GLU A 304 7.95 1.55 -1.75
C GLU A 304 8.19 1.21 -0.24
N PRO A 305 9.11 0.27 0.07
CA PRO A 305 9.96 -0.48 -0.86
C PRO A 305 9.31 -1.80 -1.31
N TYR A 306 9.66 -2.26 -2.52
CA TYR A 306 9.19 -3.56 -3.01
C TYR A 306 10.17 -4.67 -2.64
N MET A 307 9.63 -5.78 -2.07
CA MET A 307 10.38 -6.99 -1.73
C MET A 307 10.46 -7.88 -2.97
N VAL A 308 11.42 -7.58 -3.85
CA VAL A 308 11.57 -8.18 -5.18
C VAL A 308 13.03 -8.38 -5.54
N SER A 309 13.31 -9.39 -6.36
CA SER A 309 14.66 -9.63 -6.91
C SER A 309 15.21 -8.38 -7.61
N GLY A 310 16.47 -8.06 -7.36
CA GLY A 310 17.18 -6.88 -7.87
C GLY A 310 16.95 -5.60 -7.05
N ASN A 311 16.11 -5.59 -6.02
CA ASN A 311 15.99 -4.45 -5.13
C ASN A 311 17.02 -4.52 -3.99
N HIS A 312 18.13 -3.85 -4.18
CA HIS A 312 19.25 -3.82 -3.22
C HIS A 312 19.11 -2.75 -2.14
N LEU A 313 17.97 -2.05 -2.05
CA LEU A 313 17.73 -1.06 -1.00
C LEU A 313 17.87 -1.73 0.37
N PRO A 314 18.74 -1.18 1.26
CA PRO A 314 18.88 -1.69 2.62
C PRO A 314 17.60 -1.40 3.44
N ILE A 315 17.11 -2.41 4.14
CA ILE A 315 16.00 -2.26 5.07
C ILE A 315 16.48 -1.46 6.28
N ALA A 316 15.75 -0.38 6.60
CA ALA A 316 16.02 0.48 7.74
C ALA A 316 14.93 0.33 8.83
N PRO A 317 15.19 0.77 10.07
CA PRO A 317 14.15 0.80 11.11
C PRO A 317 12.95 1.63 10.64
N GLY A 318 11.73 1.11 10.84
CA GLY A 318 10.49 1.76 10.43
C GLY A 318 10.06 1.44 9.00
N HIS A 319 10.83 0.69 8.20
CA HIS A 319 10.31 0.16 6.94
C HIS A 319 9.18 -0.83 7.22
N ALA A 320 8.00 -0.59 6.64
CA ALA A 320 6.84 -1.45 6.72
C ALA A 320 6.53 -2.05 5.34
N PHE A 321 6.32 -3.37 5.30
CA PHE A 321 6.10 -4.10 4.04
C PHE A 321 5.33 -5.40 4.26
N SER A 322 4.66 -5.89 3.21
CA SER A 322 4.05 -7.22 3.20
C SER A 322 5.09 -8.33 3.01
N VAL A 323 4.80 -9.50 3.55
CA VAL A 323 5.47 -10.77 3.23
C VAL A 323 4.38 -11.77 2.89
N GLU A 324 4.17 -11.98 1.58
CA GLU A 324 2.97 -12.61 1.03
C GLU A 324 3.28 -13.66 -0.07
N PRO A 325 4.19 -14.61 0.13
CA PRO A 325 4.40 -15.63 -0.88
C PRO A 325 3.12 -16.38 -1.19
N GLY A 326 3.00 -16.85 -2.45
CA GLY A 326 1.85 -17.61 -2.93
C GLY A 326 2.23 -18.76 -3.85
N ILE A 327 1.34 -19.76 -3.96
CA ILE A 327 1.44 -20.88 -4.88
C ILE A 327 0.15 -20.91 -5.70
N TYR A 328 0.27 -20.83 -7.04
CA TYR A 328 -0.88 -20.71 -7.94
C TYR A 328 -0.81 -21.77 -9.03
N VAL A 329 -1.58 -22.85 -8.88
CA VAL A 329 -1.64 -23.97 -9.82
C VAL A 329 -2.81 -23.78 -10.77
N ALA A 330 -2.54 -23.24 -11.95
CA ALA A 330 -3.55 -22.85 -12.93
C ALA A 330 -4.58 -23.96 -13.18
N GLY A 331 -5.87 -23.58 -13.13
CA GLY A 331 -7.00 -24.47 -13.34
C GLY A 331 -7.26 -25.47 -12.20
N LYS A 332 -6.55 -25.35 -11.07
CA LYS A 332 -6.74 -26.23 -9.91
C LYS A 332 -7.04 -25.46 -8.66
N TRP A 333 -6.05 -24.77 -8.08
CA TRP A 333 -6.15 -24.04 -6.84
C TRP A 333 -4.99 -23.05 -6.70
N GLY A 334 -5.15 -22.11 -5.78
CA GLY A 334 -4.09 -21.22 -5.35
C GLY A 334 -4.19 -20.93 -3.87
N MET A 335 -3.09 -20.45 -3.29
CA MET A 335 -3.00 -20.05 -1.90
C MET A 335 -1.97 -18.95 -1.71
N ARG A 336 -2.22 -18.05 -0.79
CA ARG A 336 -1.31 -16.99 -0.33
C ARG A 336 -1.38 -16.92 1.19
N LEU A 337 -0.27 -16.61 1.81
CA LEU A 337 -0.20 -16.32 3.24
C LEU A 337 0.56 -15.02 3.43
N GLU A 338 -0.07 -14.07 4.09
CA GLU A 338 0.42 -12.72 4.20
C GLU A 338 0.33 -12.16 5.62
N ASP A 339 1.40 -11.50 6.02
CA ASP A 339 1.44 -10.58 7.15
C ASP A 339 2.16 -9.31 6.77
N ILE A 340 1.74 -8.18 7.34
CA ILE A 340 2.52 -6.95 7.33
C ILE A 340 3.59 -7.02 8.42
N VAL A 341 4.78 -6.56 8.05
CA VAL A 341 5.98 -6.58 8.89
C VAL A 341 6.58 -5.18 8.98
N VAL A 342 6.99 -4.77 10.17
CA VAL A 342 7.81 -3.57 10.37
C VAL A 342 9.21 -3.99 10.82
N ALA A 343 10.23 -3.50 10.12
CA ALA A 343 11.61 -3.72 10.52
C ALA A 343 11.96 -2.87 11.76
N THR A 344 12.42 -3.52 12.81
CA THR A 344 12.85 -2.85 14.06
C THR A 344 14.29 -3.20 14.41
N ALA A 345 14.89 -2.44 15.29
CA ALA A 345 16.24 -2.75 15.81
C ALA A 345 16.33 -4.13 16.48
N ASN A 346 15.19 -4.65 16.99
CA ASN A 346 15.10 -5.95 17.65
C ASN A 346 14.70 -7.09 16.70
N GLY A 347 14.57 -6.82 15.40
CA GLY A 347 14.14 -7.74 14.37
C GLY A 347 12.77 -7.36 13.77
N PRO A 348 12.25 -8.18 12.84
CA PRO A 348 10.97 -7.93 12.21
C PRO A 348 9.81 -8.10 13.19
N LEU A 349 8.90 -7.13 13.21
CA LEU A 349 7.68 -7.13 14.01
C LEU A 349 6.48 -7.33 13.10
N ARG A 350 5.71 -8.41 13.30
CA ARG A 350 4.47 -8.63 12.57
C ARG A 350 3.36 -7.73 13.10
N MET A 351 2.63 -7.11 12.20
CA MET A 351 1.43 -6.33 12.52
C MET A 351 0.18 -7.22 12.61
N ASN A 352 0.21 -8.39 11.93
CA ASN A 352 -0.86 -9.37 11.96
C ASN A 352 -0.52 -10.51 12.92
N THR A 353 -1.47 -10.87 13.79
CA THR A 353 -1.31 -11.87 14.85
C THR A 353 -2.23 -13.07 14.69
N THR A 354 -3.17 -13.03 13.74
CA THR A 354 -4.09 -14.14 13.42
C THR A 354 -3.31 -15.40 13.05
N PRO A 355 -3.71 -16.60 13.52
CA PRO A 355 -3.04 -17.86 13.23
C PRO A 355 -2.78 -18.08 11.72
N ARG A 356 -1.65 -18.73 11.42
CA ARG A 356 -1.18 -18.96 10.04
C ARG A 356 -1.36 -20.42 9.59
N GLU A 357 -2.03 -21.22 10.40
CA GLU A 357 -2.43 -22.57 10.07
C GLU A 357 -3.53 -22.55 9.01
N LEU A 358 -3.55 -23.59 8.15
CA LEU A 358 -4.70 -23.82 7.27
C LEU A 358 -5.87 -24.32 8.12
N VAL A 359 -6.86 -23.50 8.28
CA VAL A 359 -8.07 -23.88 9.03
C VAL A 359 -8.97 -24.72 8.12
N VAL A 360 -9.50 -25.81 8.68
CA VAL A 360 -10.49 -26.67 8.04
C VAL A 360 -11.87 -26.31 8.57
N LEU A 361 -12.79 -25.96 7.69
CA LEU A 361 -14.18 -25.58 8.02
C LEU A 361 -15.18 -26.59 7.43
#